data_dca09efc8e2c13465688a95b4a623d29
#
_entry.id   dca09efc8e2c13465688a95b4a623d29
#
_cell.length_a   1.000
_cell.length_b   1.000
_cell.length_c   1.000
_cell.angle_alpha   90.00
_cell.angle_beta   90.00
_cell.angle_gamma   90.00
#
_symmetry.space_group_name_H-M   'P 1'
#
loop_
_entity.id
_entity.type
_entity.pdbx_description
1 polymer ?
#
loop_
_entity_poly.entity_id
_entity_poly.type
_entity_poly.pdbx_seq_one_letter_code
_entity_poly.pdbx_strand_id
1 'polypeptide(L)'
;ALGMTVAARHGGDRIAEALQLHGVQRVFTLCGGHISPILSAAKARGIRVVDVRDEVTAVFAADASARLTGLPGVAVVTAGPGITNTITALKNAQLAQSPVVLLGGAAPTALQGRGALQDIDQRPLVEPHVTRFFKMRRVRDLGPAVADAFALAKSGVPGPVFIECPVDLLYDEASIRQWYADAAGKGTSLPERALRTMSS
;
A
#
# COMPACT_ATOMS: atom_id res chain seq x y z
N ALA A 1 -5.18 9.51 -29.50
CA ALA A 1 -5.00 10.41 -28.35
C ALA A 1 -3.65 10.04 -27.70
N LEU A 2 -2.66 10.92 -27.84
CA LEU A 2 -1.37 10.79 -27.16
C LEU A 2 -1.63 10.92 -25.67
N GLY A 3 -1.53 9.80 -24.95
CA GLY A 3 -1.56 9.79 -23.49
C GLY A 3 -0.41 10.61 -22.97
N MET A 4 -0.70 11.77 -22.39
CA MET A 4 0.27 12.50 -21.59
C MET A 4 0.74 11.59 -20.46
N THR A 5 1.99 11.15 -20.54
CA THR A 5 2.67 10.49 -19.43
C THR A 5 2.80 11.52 -18.31
N VAL A 6 1.93 11.43 -17.31
CA VAL A 6 2.07 12.24 -16.11
C VAL A 6 3.35 11.81 -15.43
N ALA A 7 4.35 12.69 -15.35
CA ALA A 7 5.60 12.42 -14.66
C ALA A 7 5.29 12.00 -13.21
N ALA A 8 5.89 10.89 -12.76
CA ALA A 8 5.67 10.40 -11.41
C ALA A 8 6.19 11.43 -10.39
N ARG A 9 5.29 11.96 -9.58
CA ARG A 9 5.59 13.04 -8.61
C ARG A 9 5.87 12.52 -7.20
N HIS A 10 5.35 11.32 -6.86
CA HIS A 10 5.47 10.72 -5.54
C HIS A 10 5.34 9.18 -5.61
N GLY A 11 5.55 8.50 -4.48
CA GLY A 11 5.53 7.02 -4.47
C GLY A 11 4.17 6.41 -4.84
N GLY A 12 3.08 7.07 -4.51
CA GLY A 12 1.74 6.64 -4.96
C GLY A 12 1.62 6.59 -6.49
N ASP A 13 2.26 7.52 -7.21
CA ASP A 13 2.31 7.49 -8.68
C ASP A 13 3.09 6.29 -9.22
N ARG A 14 4.20 5.89 -8.55
CA ARG A 14 4.98 4.72 -8.94
C ARG A 14 4.18 3.43 -8.81
N ILE A 15 3.41 3.30 -7.74
CA ILE A 15 2.52 2.17 -7.54
C ILE A 15 1.43 2.17 -8.62
N ALA A 16 0.73 3.29 -8.80
CA ALA A 16 -0.37 3.37 -9.76
C ALA A 16 0.09 3.15 -11.22
N GLU A 17 1.29 3.62 -11.59
CA GLU A 17 1.91 3.34 -12.88
C GLU A 17 2.16 1.84 -13.05
N ALA A 18 2.75 1.18 -12.05
CA ALA A 18 2.97 -0.26 -12.09
C ALA A 18 1.67 -1.05 -12.18
N LEU A 19 0.62 -0.67 -11.43
CA LEU A 19 -0.71 -1.27 -11.52
C LEU A 19 -1.29 -1.13 -12.94
N GLN A 20 -1.15 0.03 -13.56
CA GLN A 20 -1.62 0.28 -14.92
C GLN A 20 -0.87 -0.58 -15.94
N LEU A 21 0.45 -0.71 -15.82
CA LEU A 21 1.28 -1.56 -16.69
C LEU A 21 0.89 -3.04 -16.58
N HIS A 22 0.39 -3.48 -15.43
CA HIS A 22 -0.13 -4.84 -15.23
C HIS A 22 -1.61 -5.00 -15.60
N GLY A 23 -2.21 -4.00 -16.27
CA GLY A 23 -3.58 -4.07 -16.77
C GLY A 23 -4.66 -3.97 -15.69
N VAL A 24 -4.34 -3.47 -14.50
CA VAL A 24 -5.31 -3.29 -13.42
C VAL A 24 -6.35 -2.23 -13.83
N GLN A 25 -7.60 -2.63 -13.89
CA GLN A 25 -8.71 -1.75 -14.23
C GLN A 25 -9.44 -1.21 -13.00
N ARG A 26 -9.30 -1.88 -11.86
CA ARG A 26 -9.97 -1.50 -10.60
C ARG A 26 -9.15 -1.91 -9.38
N VAL A 27 -9.24 -1.10 -8.34
CA VAL A 27 -8.74 -1.40 -7.00
C VAL A 27 -9.88 -1.31 -6.01
N PHE A 28 -9.91 -2.20 -5.03
CA PHE A 28 -10.92 -2.23 -3.98
C PHE A 28 -10.32 -1.67 -2.70
N THR A 29 -11.04 -0.80 -2.00
CA THR A 29 -10.48 -0.06 -0.86
C THR A 29 -11.55 0.37 0.13
N LEU A 30 -11.16 0.51 1.40
CA LEU A 30 -11.73 1.49 2.31
C LEU A 30 -10.68 2.59 2.49
N CYS A 31 -11.04 3.81 2.10
CA CYS A 31 -10.10 4.94 2.04
C CYS A 31 -9.53 5.28 3.42
N GLY A 32 -8.25 5.65 3.46
CA GLY A 32 -7.56 6.14 4.66
C GLY A 32 -6.35 6.99 4.30
N GLY A 33 -5.92 7.84 5.23
CA GLY A 33 -4.85 8.81 4.99
C GLY A 33 -3.52 8.19 4.55
N HIS A 34 -3.18 7.00 5.08
CA HIS A 34 -1.92 6.34 4.76
C HIS A 34 -1.82 5.83 3.30
N ILE A 35 -2.94 5.77 2.57
CA ILE A 35 -2.97 5.21 1.21
C ILE A 35 -3.56 6.17 0.17
N SER A 36 -4.00 7.35 0.59
CA SER A 36 -4.64 8.33 -0.30
C SER A 36 -3.85 8.64 -1.58
N PRO A 37 -2.50 8.77 -1.55
CA PRO A 37 -1.73 9.02 -2.77
C PRO A 37 -1.83 7.90 -3.80
N ILE A 38 -1.92 6.63 -3.37
CA ILE A 38 -2.12 5.49 -4.27
C ILE A 38 -3.47 5.61 -4.98
N LEU A 39 -4.52 5.91 -4.21
CA LEU A 39 -5.89 6.00 -4.74
C LEU A 39 -6.05 7.18 -5.70
N SER A 40 -5.51 8.35 -5.35
CA SER A 40 -5.52 9.54 -6.21
C SER A 40 -4.77 9.30 -7.51
N ALA A 41 -3.59 8.69 -7.44
CA ALA A 41 -2.78 8.38 -8.61
C ALA A 41 -3.43 7.29 -9.48
N ALA A 42 -4.06 6.27 -8.89
CA ALA A 42 -4.80 5.24 -9.60
C ALA A 42 -5.98 5.86 -10.38
N LYS A 43 -6.77 6.73 -9.73
CA LYS A 43 -7.87 7.46 -10.36
C LYS A 43 -7.39 8.34 -11.51
N ALA A 44 -6.29 9.06 -11.34
CA ALA A 44 -5.70 9.90 -12.38
C ALA A 44 -5.25 9.10 -13.63
N ARG A 45 -4.95 7.82 -13.46
CA ARG A 45 -4.59 6.87 -14.54
C ARG A 45 -5.76 6.07 -15.11
N GLY A 46 -6.99 6.42 -14.74
CA GLY A 46 -8.19 5.73 -15.23
C GLY A 46 -8.47 4.39 -14.54
N ILE A 47 -7.74 4.02 -13.48
CA ILE A 47 -8.04 2.85 -12.66
C ILE A 47 -9.23 3.19 -11.78
N ARG A 48 -10.28 2.39 -11.85
CA ARG A 48 -11.49 2.58 -11.04
C ARG A 48 -11.19 2.27 -9.58
N VAL A 49 -11.39 3.24 -8.70
CA VAL A 49 -11.37 3.06 -7.26
C VAL A 49 -12.77 2.65 -6.80
N VAL A 50 -12.89 1.44 -6.26
CA VAL A 50 -14.15 0.89 -5.74
C VAL A 50 -14.10 0.96 -4.23
N ASP A 51 -14.81 1.93 -3.67
CA ASP A 51 -14.93 2.12 -2.24
C ASP A 51 -15.90 1.11 -1.62
N VAL A 52 -15.50 0.51 -0.51
CA VAL A 52 -16.30 -0.45 0.25
C VAL A 52 -16.55 0.06 1.68
N ARG A 53 -17.28 -0.71 2.50
CA ARG A 53 -17.60 -0.29 3.87
C ARG A 53 -16.80 -1.03 4.94
N ASP A 54 -15.94 -1.97 4.52
CA ASP A 54 -15.07 -2.75 5.41
C ASP A 54 -13.89 -3.29 4.61
N GLU A 55 -12.70 -3.33 5.19
CA GLU A 55 -11.48 -3.77 4.52
C GLU A 55 -11.51 -5.27 4.18
N VAL A 56 -12.19 -6.09 4.96
CA VAL A 56 -12.40 -7.50 4.62
C VAL A 56 -13.15 -7.61 3.29
N THR A 57 -14.13 -6.75 3.07
CA THR A 57 -14.89 -6.68 1.81
C THR A 57 -13.99 -6.28 0.64
N ALA A 58 -13.05 -5.35 0.84
CA ALA A 58 -12.08 -4.98 -0.21
C ALA A 58 -11.28 -6.19 -0.69
N VAL A 59 -10.75 -6.99 0.25
CA VAL A 59 -9.95 -8.18 -0.09
C VAL A 59 -10.80 -9.30 -0.69
N PHE A 60 -12.01 -9.56 -0.20
CA PHE A 60 -12.93 -10.52 -0.83
C PHE A 60 -13.34 -10.09 -2.24
N ALA A 61 -13.55 -8.80 -2.49
CA ALA A 61 -13.85 -8.29 -3.81
C ALA A 61 -12.65 -8.45 -4.77
N ALA A 62 -11.42 -8.25 -4.28
CA ALA A 62 -10.20 -8.51 -5.03
C ALA A 62 -10.06 -10.01 -5.33
N ASP A 63 -10.30 -10.90 -4.35
CA ASP A 63 -10.32 -12.35 -4.53
C ASP A 63 -11.34 -12.78 -5.59
N ALA A 64 -12.58 -12.32 -5.48
CA ALA A 64 -13.62 -12.62 -6.46
C ALA A 64 -13.24 -12.11 -7.87
N SER A 65 -12.69 -10.89 -7.96
CA SER A 65 -12.20 -10.34 -9.23
C SER A 65 -11.10 -11.20 -9.83
N ALA A 66 -10.14 -11.67 -9.02
CA ALA A 66 -9.07 -12.55 -9.48
C ALA A 66 -9.60 -13.85 -10.08
N ARG A 67 -10.53 -14.51 -9.41
CA ARG A 67 -11.15 -15.75 -9.87
C ARG A 67 -11.95 -15.59 -11.17
N LEU A 68 -12.64 -14.46 -11.32
CA LEU A 68 -13.46 -14.18 -12.49
C LEU A 68 -12.65 -13.76 -13.72
N THR A 69 -11.52 -13.09 -13.51
CA THR A 69 -10.73 -12.49 -14.60
C THR A 69 -9.46 -13.27 -14.96
N GLY A 70 -8.98 -14.12 -14.05
CA GLY A 70 -7.68 -14.79 -14.18
C GLY A 70 -6.47 -13.85 -13.97
N LEU A 71 -6.71 -12.59 -13.60
CA LEU A 71 -5.68 -11.60 -13.27
C LEU A 71 -5.63 -11.38 -11.76
N PRO A 72 -4.46 -11.07 -11.17
CA PRO A 72 -4.40 -10.77 -9.74
C PRO A 72 -5.35 -9.63 -9.36
N GLY A 73 -6.21 -9.90 -8.38
CA GLY A 73 -7.09 -8.87 -7.81
C GLY A 73 -6.31 -7.95 -6.88
N VAL A 74 -6.66 -6.67 -6.85
CA VAL A 74 -5.91 -5.66 -6.07
C VAL A 74 -6.82 -5.02 -5.03
N ALA A 75 -6.39 -5.10 -3.76
CA ALA A 75 -6.98 -4.33 -2.68
C ALA A 75 -5.94 -3.36 -2.09
N VAL A 76 -6.42 -2.21 -1.61
CA VAL A 76 -5.60 -1.16 -1.01
C VAL A 76 -6.26 -0.74 0.30
N VAL A 77 -5.58 -0.89 1.43
CA VAL A 77 -6.15 -0.61 2.76
C VAL A 77 -5.19 0.21 3.63
N THR A 78 -5.76 0.97 4.57
CA THR A 78 -4.98 1.82 5.46
C THR A 78 -4.18 1.00 6.49
N ALA A 79 -3.31 1.67 7.25
CA ALA A 79 -2.47 1.06 8.29
C ALA A 79 -3.30 0.55 9.49
N GLY A 80 -2.68 -0.26 10.31
CA GLY A 80 -3.21 -0.70 11.60
C GLY A 80 -4.51 -1.48 11.47
N PRO A 81 -5.65 -0.96 11.95
CA PRO A 81 -6.94 -1.64 11.88
C PRO A 81 -7.35 -1.99 10.44
N GLY A 82 -6.98 -1.18 9.47
CA GLY A 82 -7.21 -1.50 8.06
C GLY A 82 -6.55 -2.81 7.64
N ILE A 83 -5.37 -3.10 8.16
CA ILE A 83 -4.68 -4.37 7.89
C ILE A 83 -5.29 -5.52 8.70
N THR A 84 -5.53 -5.33 10.01
CA THR A 84 -6.03 -6.42 10.86
C THR A 84 -7.40 -6.92 10.38
N ASN A 85 -8.26 -6.04 9.87
CA ASN A 85 -9.56 -6.40 9.30
C ASN A 85 -9.44 -7.28 8.03
N THR A 86 -8.29 -7.32 7.35
CA THR A 86 -8.13 -8.11 6.12
C THR A 86 -7.77 -9.58 6.34
N ILE A 87 -7.38 -9.97 7.56
CA ILE A 87 -6.78 -11.30 7.84
C ILE A 87 -7.71 -12.45 7.42
N THR A 88 -9.01 -12.35 7.72
CA THR A 88 -9.97 -13.37 7.32
C THR A 88 -9.99 -13.59 5.81
N ALA A 89 -10.03 -12.51 5.04
CA ALA A 89 -10.09 -12.60 3.58
C ALA A 89 -8.73 -13.02 2.96
N LEU A 90 -7.60 -12.60 3.54
CA LEU A 90 -6.28 -13.08 3.13
C LEU A 90 -6.15 -14.59 3.35
N LYS A 91 -6.61 -15.08 4.52
CA LYS A 91 -6.61 -16.53 4.79
C LYS A 91 -7.50 -17.29 3.82
N ASN A 92 -8.66 -16.75 3.48
CA ASN A 92 -9.55 -17.33 2.47
C ASN A 92 -8.85 -17.38 1.10
N ALA A 93 -8.24 -16.29 0.64
CA ALA A 93 -7.51 -16.24 -0.62
C ALA A 93 -6.34 -17.23 -0.66
N GLN A 94 -5.61 -17.37 0.46
CA GLN A 94 -4.53 -18.35 0.60
C GLN A 94 -5.04 -19.80 0.42
N LEU A 95 -6.11 -20.17 1.14
CA LEU A 95 -6.69 -21.51 1.07
C LEU A 95 -7.29 -21.81 -0.31
N ALA A 96 -7.85 -20.80 -0.94
CA ALA A 96 -8.44 -20.90 -2.27
C ALA A 96 -7.39 -20.78 -3.40
N GLN A 97 -6.11 -20.59 -3.07
CA GLN A 97 -5.04 -20.40 -4.04
C GLN A 97 -5.35 -19.27 -5.03
N SER A 98 -5.91 -18.18 -4.53
CA SER A 98 -6.36 -17.05 -5.35
C SER A 98 -5.30 -15.96 -5.40
N PRO A 99 -4.92 -15.48 -6.60
CA PRO A 99 -3.88 -14.45 -6.73
C PRO A 99 -4.45 -13.08 -6.33
N VAL A 100 -4.08 -12.60 -5.14
CA VAL A 100 -4.46 -11.29 -4.62
C VAL A 100 -3.20 -10.49 -4.32
N VAL A 101 -3.18 -9.22 -4.70
CA VAL A 101 -2.15 -8.26 -4.26
C VAL A 101 -2.81 -7.27 -3.31
N LEU A 102 -2.38 -7.30 -2.05
CA LEU A 102 -2.82 -6.37 -1.02
C LEU A 102 -1.75 -5.31 -0.78
N LEU A 103 -2.07 -4.05 -1.05
CA LEU A 103 -1.27 -2.89 -0.71
C LEU A 103 -1.76 -2.35 0.64
N GLY A 104 -0.93 -2.42 1.66
CA GLY A 104 -1.25 -1.94 3.00
C GLY A 104 -0.45 -0.70 3.38
N GLY A 105 -1.13 0.34 3.85
CA GLY A 105 -0.47 1.49 4.45
C GLY A 105 0.31 1.12 5.70
N ALA A 106 1.30 1.92 6.06
CA ALA A 106 2.02 1.80 7.32
C ALA A 106 2.39 3.19 7.85
N ALA A 107 2.64 3.27 9.14
CA ALA A 107 3.17 4.48 9.78
C ALA A 107 4.47 4.94 9.09
N PRO A 108 4.82 6.25 9.15
CA PRO A 108 6.06 6.76 8.58
C PRO A 108 7.27 5.99 9.09
N THR A 109 8.24 5.74 8.22
CA THR A 109 9.41 4.90 8.54
C THR A 109 10.13 5.31 9.81
N ALA A 110 10.28 6.62 10.03
CA ALA A 110 10.93 7.20 11.20
C ALA A 110 10.11 7.07 12.50
N LEU A 111 8.81 6.84 12.41
CA LEU A 111 7.89 6.81 13.53
C LEU A 111 7.38 5.41 13.87
N GLN A 112 7.77 4.39 13.11
CA GLN A 112 7.42 3.00 13.39
C GLN A 112 7.95 2.56 14.76
N GLY A 113 7.10 1.90 15.56
CA GLY A 113 7.41 1.49 16.93
C GLY A 113 7.45 2.62 17.95
N ARG A 114 6.96 3.82 17.59
CA ARG A 114 7.01 5.02 18.45
C ARG A 114 5.63 5.57 18.81
N GLY A 115 4.58 4.80 18.61
CA GLY A 115 3.21 5.19 18.95
C GLY A 115 2.57 6.17 17.95
N ALA A 116 3.01 6.16 16.71
CA ALA A 116 2.35 6.91 15.64
C ALA A 116 0.92 6.39 15.40
N LEU A 117 0.09 7.21 14.76
CA LEU A 117 -1.28 6.83 14.43
C LEU A 117 -1.30 5.52 13.62
N GLN A 118 -2.07 4.54 14.09
CA GLN A 118 -2.26 3.22 13.45
C GLN A 118 -0.95 2.42 13.28
N ASP A 119 0.07 2.72 14.08
CA ASP A 119 1.34 2.01 14.07
C ASP A 119 1.24 0.70 14.84
N ILE A 120 1.36 -0.40 14.11
CA ILE A 120 1.45 -1.77 14.65
C ILE A 120 2.52 -2.54 13.87
N ASP A 121 3.09 -3.57 14.46
CA ASP A 121 3.91 -4.53 13.71
C ASP A 121 2.97 -5.43 12.88
N GLN A 122 2.89 -5.12 11.59
CA GLN A 122 1.98 -5.82 10.67
C GLN A 122 2.50 -7.19 10.23
N ARG A 123 3.83 -7.39 10.27
CA ARG A 123 4.46 -8.60 9.75
C ARG A 123 3.97 -9.88 10.43
N PRO A 124 3.99 -10.02 11.78
CA PRO A 124 3.54 -11.25 12.44
C PRO A 124 2.07 -11.59 12.16
N LEU A 125 1.25 -10.57 11.87
CA LEU A 125 -0.17 -10.75 11.59
C LEU A 125 -0.43 -11.19 10.14
N VAL A 126 0.30 -10.64 9.19
CA VAL A 126 0.04 -10.84 7.76
C VAL A 126 0.86 -11.99 7.15
N GLU A 127 2.14 -12.10 7.51
CA GLU A 127 3.10 -13.02 6.88
C GLU A 127 2.64 -14.50 6.88
N PRO A 128 1.94 -15.03 7.92
CA PRO A 128 1.41 -16.39 7.91
C PRO A 128 0.29 -16.64 6.88
N HIS A 129 -0.27 -15.59 6.31
CA HIS A 129 -1.44 -15.65 5.43
C HIS A 129 -1.17 -15.25 3.99
N VAL A 130 0.09 -15.01 3.64
CA VAL A 130 0.51 -14.55 2.30
C VAL A 130 1.68 -15.38 1.78
N THR A 131 1.81 -15.46 0.47
CA THR A 131 2.96 -16.11 -0.19
C THR A 131 4.23 -15.30 0.02
N ARG A 132 4.11 -13.97 0.07
CA ARG A 132 5.24 -13.07 0.30
C ARG A 132 4.77 -11.79 0.99
N PHE A 133 5.57 -11.33 1.96
CA PHE A 133 5.46 -10.03 2.60
C PHE A 133 6.62 -9.13 2.12
N PHE A 134 6.29 -8.02 1.43
CA PHE A 134 7.25 -6.98 1.07
C PHE A 134 7.15 -5.81 2.04
N LYS A 135 8.26 -5.39 2.64
CA LYS A 135 8.36 -4.16 3.42
C LYS A 135 9.13 -3.11 2.63
N MET A 136 8.44 -2.07 2.18
CA MET A 136 9.07 -1.00 1.40
C MET A 136 9.92 -0.09 2.29
N ARG A 137 11.05 0.35 1.73
CA ARG A 137 11.99 1.25 2.42
C ARG A 137 12.42 2.43 1.56
N ARG A 138 12.16 2.40 0.26
CA ARG A 138 12.58 3.43 -0.69
C ARG A 138 11.52 3.59 -1.77
N VAL A 139 11.28 4.82 -2.19
CA VAL A 139 10.32 5.16 -3.25
C VAL A 139 10.62 4.42 -4.57
N ARG A 140 11.91 4.28 -4.92
CA ARG A 140 12.32 3.59 -6.16
C ARG A 140 11.98 2.10 -6.20
N ASP A 141 11.78 1.47 -5.05
CA ASP A 141 11.51 0.03 -4.96
C ASP A 141 10.01 -0.28 -5.09
N LEU A 142 9.11 0.73 -5.00
CA LEU A 142 7.66 0.55 -5.00
C LEU A 142 7.13 -0.05 -6.32
N GLY A 143 7.55 0.49 -7.46
CA GLY A 143 7.13 -0.05 -8.76
C GLY A 143 7.61 -1.49 -9.00
N PRO A 144 8.91 -1.78 -8.85
CA PRO A 144 9.42 -3.15 -8.93
C PRO A 144 8.72 -4.12 -7.98
N ALA A 145 8.45 -3.72 -6.73
CA ALA A 145 7.75 -4.58 -5.78
C ALA A 145 6.32 -4.95 -6.23
N VAL A 146 5.61 -4.03 -6.88
CA VAL A 146 4.30 -4.33 -7.50
C VAL A 146 4.47 -5.37 -8.60
N ALA A 147 5.45 -5.21 -9.50
CA ALA A 147 5.70 -6.18 -10.57
C ALA A 147 6.03 -7.57 -10.02
N ASP A 148 6.92 -7.65 -9.02
CA ASP A 148 7.27 -8.89 -8.35
C ASP A 148 6.05 -9.52 -7.65
N ALA A 149 5.21 -8.71 -7.01
CA ALA A 149 4.00 -9.19 -6.35
C ALA A 149 3.01 -9.82 -7.35
N PHE A 150 2.83 -9.21 -8.53
CA PHE A 150 1.99 -9.78 -9.60
C PHE A 150 2.53 -11.10 -10.13
N ALA A 151 3.84 -11.19 -10.31
CA ALA A 151 4.49 -12.42 -10.75
C ALA A 151 4.35 -13.53 -9.70
N LEU A 152 4.65 -13.21 -8.43
CA LEU A 152 4.60 -14.17 -7.31
C LEU A 152 3.17 -14.63 -6.99
N ALA A 153 2.19 -13.73 -7.04
CA ALA A 153 0.79 -14.09 -6.77
C ALA A 153 0.27 -15.18 -7.73
N LYS A 154 0.85 -15.29 -8.91
CA LYS A 154 0.47 -16.26 -9.96
C LYS A 154 1.43 -17.44 -10.08
N SER A 155 2.59 -17.40 -9.45
CA SER A 155 3.63 -18.40 -9.62
C SER A 155 3.41 -19.64 -8.74
N GLY A 156 3.78 -20.83 -9.26
CA GLY A 156 3.66 -22.07 -8.50
C GLY A 156 2.24 -22.33 -8.04
N VAL A 157 2.03 -22.42 -6.72
CA VAL A 157 0.70 -22.40 -6.10
C VAL A 157 0.29 -20.93 -5.93
N PRO A 158 -0.71 -20.44 -6.67
CA PRO A 158 -1.14 -19.06 -6.56
C PRO A 158 -1.60 -18.70 -5.15
N GLY A 159 -1.46 -17.42 -4.79
CA GLY A 159 -1.86 -16.98 -3.46
C GLY A 159 -1.70 -15.48 -3.26
N PRO A 160 -2.15 -14.96 -2.11
CA PRO A 160 -2.06 -13.55 -1.81
C PRO A 160 -0.62 -13.11 -1.55
N VAL A 161 -0.30 -11.88 -1.97
CA VAL A 161 0.96 -11.19 -1.69
C VAL A 161 0.65 -9.85 -1.04
N PHE A 162 1.44 -9.47 -0.05
CA PHE A 162 1.29 -8.21 0.68
C PHE A 162 2.49 -7.28 0.45
N ILE A 163 2.19 -6.00 0.24
CA ILE A 163 3.18 -4.93 0.15
C ILE A 163 2.88 -3.88 1.21
N GLU A 164 3.75 -3.78 2.22
CA GLU A 164 3.70 -2.74 3.23
C GLU A 164 4.28 -1.43 2.67
N CYS A 165 3.45 -0.40 2.64
CA CYS A 165 3.75 0.90 2.06
C CYS A 165 3.76 1.99 3.16
N PRO A 166 4.92 2.32 3.75
CA PRO A 166 5.02 3.45 4.67
C PRO A 166 4.54 4.76 4.02
N VAL A 167 3.76 5.54 4.76
CA VAL A 167 3.09 6.73 4.23
C VAL A 167 4.06 7.80 3.72
N ASP A 168 5.21 7.93 4.36
CA ASP A 168 6.28 8.85 3.97
C ASP A 168 6.94 8.51 2.62
N LEU A 169 6.79 7.26 2.15
CA LEU A 169 7.22 6.87 0.81
C LEU A 169 6.17 7.16 -0.27
N LEU A 170 4.94 7.45 0.12
CA LEU A 170 3.81 7.60 -0.80
C LEU A 170 3.51 9.05 -1.19
N TYR A 171 3.71 9.98 -0.27
CA TYR A 171 3.50 11.41 -0.51
C TYR A 171 4.72 12.07 -1.15
N ASP A 172 4.55 13.29 -1.67
CA ASP A 172 5.66 14.08 -2.19
C ASP A 172 6.61 14.54 -1.08
N GLU A 173 7.86 14.75 -1.45
CA GLU A 173 8.92 15.08 -0.50
C GLU A 173 8.64 16.38 0.26
N ALA A 174 8.06 17.39 -0.39
CA ALA A 174 7.77 18.68 0.25
C ALA A 174 6.74 18.50 1.38
N SER A 175 5.67 17.75 1.13
CA SER A 175 4.66 17.42 2.14
C SER A 175 5.27 16.64 3.32
N ILE A 176 6.12 15.66 3.04
CA ILE A 176 6.77 14.87 4.08
C ILE A 176 7.72 15.72 4.92
N ARG A 177 8.54 16.55 4.31
CA ARG A 177 9.42 17.49 5.03
C ARG A 177 8.63 18.43 5.93
N GLN A 178 7.52 18.96 5.42
CA GLN A 178 6.64 19.83 6.20
C GLN A 178 6.06 19.10 7.42
N TRP A 179 5.54 17.88 7.26
CA TRP A 179 5.01 17.10 8.37
C TRP A 179 6.04 16.79 9.45
N TYR A 180 7.26 16.44 9.06
CA TYR A 180 8.35 16.23 10.02
C TYR A 180 8.75 17.53 10.72
N ALA A 181 8.79 18.65 10.01
CA ALA A 181 9.06 19.97 10.59
C ALA A 181 7.99 20.37 11.61
N ASP A 182 6.71 20.18 11.26
CA ASP A 182 5.57 20.48 12.15
C ASP A 182 5.58 19.57 13.39
N ALA A 183 5.85 18.27 13.21
CA ALA A 183 5.95 17.32 14.31
C ALA A 183 7.17 17.55 15.20
N ALA A 184 8.26 18.11 14.67
CA ALA A 184 9.46 18.43 15.43
C ALA A 184 9.29 19.63 16.37
N GLY A 185 8.21 20.41 16.25
CA GLY A 185 7.91 21.54 17.10
C GLY A 185 9.08 22.52 17.25
N LYS A 186 9.32 23.02 18.45
CA LYS A 186 10.44 23.95 18.75
C LYS A 186 11.81 23.26 18.88
N GLY A 187 11.90 21.94 18.77
CA GLY A 187 13.14 21.17 18.88
C GLY A 187 13.75 21.17 20.28
N THR A 188 12.92 21.26 21.31
CA THR A 188 13.38 21.34 22.72
C THR A 188 13.63 19.96 23.31
N SER A 189 12.99 18.91 22.80
CA SER A 189 13.18 17.53 23.25
C SER A 189 14.09 16.72 22.31
N LEU A 190 14.67 15.61 22.82
CA LEU A 190 15.50 14.71 22.01
C LEU A 190 14.75 14.14 20.78
N PRO A 191 13.48 13.70 20.91
CA PRO A 191 12.70 13.26 19.75
C PRO A 191 12.49 14.37 18.72
N GLU A 192 12.21 15.60 19.13
CA GLU A 192 12.04 16.75 18.24
C GLU A 192 13.32 17.10 17.48
N ARG A 193 14.49 17.01 18.13
CA ARG A 193 15.79 17.23 17.48
C ARG A 193 16.07 16.17 16.40
N ALA A 194 15.76 14.90 16.69
CA ALA A 194 15.92 13.81 15.71
C ALA A 194 15.03 14.03 14.47
N LEU A 195 13.77 14.45 14.67
CA LEU A 195 12.86 14.74 13.56
C LEU A 195 13.32 15.93 12.70
N ARG A 196 13.90 16.98 13.31
CA ARG A 196 14.49 18.12 12.58
C ARG A 196 15.63 17.71 11.67
N THR A 197 16.52 16.85 12.15
CA THR A 197 17.66 16.37 11.33
C THR A 197 17.17 15.58 10.10
N MET A 198 15.98 14.98 10.15
CA MET A 198 15.39 14.25 9.03
C MET A 198 14.66 15.16 8.04
N SER A 199 14.32 16.39 8.44
CA SER A 199 13.63 17.38 7.59
C SER A 199 14.60 18.36 6.89
N SER A 200 15.86 18.41 7.29
CA SER A 200 16.93 19.19 6.65
C SER A 200 17.60 18.38 5.53
#